data_641385edee0be40ebaff8a22ee3da9f3
#
_entry.id   641385edee0be40ebaff8a22ee3da9f3
#
_cell.length_a   1.000
_cell.length_b   1.000
_cell.length_c   1.000
_cell.angle_alpha   90.00
_cell.angle_beta   90.00
_cell.angle_gamma   90.00
#
_symmetry.space_group_name_H-M   'P 1'
#
loop_
_entity.id
_entity.type
_entity.pdbx_description
1 polymer ?
#
loop_
_entity_poly.entity_id
_entity_poly.type
_entity_poly.pdbx_seq_one_letter_code
_entity_poly.pdbx_strand_id
1 'polypeptide(L)'
;RERNIVAQFVKNGATIVSGLAFGCDSISHQQALISKGKTVAILPSPLNNILPARNKGLAFQIVEEDGLLVTEYGTDFKSPMELSSRYKERDRLQALFCDTIVLAASYAQNSAERWKLHEKKLDSGARLAMGYAKDYNIPRAVMYDDHIDESNPMFDLNRDLIKEQQDITIITQDNVCETVAKIPYKQPTVISTKTLHQADLFG
;
A
#
# COMPACT_ATOMS: atom_id res chain seq x y z
N ARG A 1 11.71 -4.02 -9.61
CA ARG A 1 12.11 -4.12 -8.19
C ARG A 1 10.90 -4.30 -7.28
N GLU A 2 9.87 -3.45 -7.36
CA GLU A 2 8.65 -3.56 -6.55
C GLU A 2 8.03 -4.96 -6.60
N ARG A 3 7.86 -5.55 -7.79
CA ARG A 3 7.35 -6.93 -7.94
C ARG A 3 8.17 -7.95 -7.16
N ASN A 4 9.50 -7.82 -7.15
CA ASN A 4 10.37 -8.72 -6.38
C ASN A 4 10.15 -8.56 -4.87
N ILE A 5 10.03 -7.33 -4.38
CA ILE A 5 9.75 -7.04 -2.97
C ILE A 5 8.42 -7.67 -2.56
N VAL A 6 7.35 -7.45 -3.32
CA VAL A 6 6.02 -8.04 -3.07
C VAL A 6 6.08 -9.57 -3.08
N ALA A 7 6.77 -10.17 -4.07
CA ALA A 7 6.94 -11.62 -4.13
C ALA A 7 7.65 -12.18 -2.89
N GLN A 8 8.67 -11.48 -2.36
CA GLN A 8 9.36 -11.89 -1.13
C GLN A 8 8.47 -11.76 0.11
N PHE A 9 7.67 -10.70 0.22
CA PHE A 9 6.68 -10.58 1.30
C PHE A 9 5.66 -11.72 1.26
N VAL A 10 5.09 -12.01 0.10
CA VAL A 10 4.14 -13.13 -0.08
C VAL A 10 4.79 -14.46 0.26
N LYS A 11 6.03 -14.70 -0.19
CA LYS A 11 6.80 -15.92 0.14
C LYS A 11 6.99 -16.11 1.65
N ASN A 12 7.09 -15.02 2.39
CA ASN A 12 7.18 -15.03 3.85
C ASN A 12 5.79 -15.06 4.55
N GLY A 13 4.69 -15.21 3.80
CA GLY A 13 3.35 -15.35 4.34
C GLY A 13 2.62 -14.03 4.63
N ALA A 14 3.15 -12.90 4.16
CA ALA A 14 2.51 -11.60 4.35
C ALA A 14 1.30 -11.44 3.42
N THR A 15 0.26 -10.77 3.93
CA THR A 15 -0.84 -10.23 3.13
C THR A 15 -0.48 -8.83 2.64
N ILE A 16 -0.68 -8.55 1.36
CA ILE A 16 -0.38 -7.24 0.79
C ILE A 16 -1.59 -6.31 0.93
N VAL A 17 -1.39 -5.14 1.52
CA VAL A 17 -2.42 -4.09 1.66
C VAL A 17 -2.03 -2.89 0.82
N SER A 18 -2.93 -2.41 -0.03
CA SER A 18 -2.70 -1.20 -0.83
C SER A 18 -4.01 -0.54 -1.26
N GLY A 19 -3.95 0.55 -2.03
CA GLY A 19 -5.10 1.41 -2.31
C GLY A 19 -5.75 1.25 -3.67
N LEU A 20 -5.36 0.28 -4.45
CA LEU A 20 -5.87 0.03 -5.82
C LEU A 20 -5.64 1.19 -6.82
N ALA A 21 -4.83 2.19 -6.51
CA ALA A 21 -4.49 3.28 -7.42
C ALA A 21 -3.66 2.78 -8.62
N PHE A 22 -3.44 3.66 -9.61
CA PHE A 22 -2.51 3.35 -10.70
C PHE A 22 -1.06 3.33 -10.20
N GLY A 23 -0.21 2.58 -10.88
CA GLY A 23 1.22 2.46 -10.54
C GLY A 23 1.48 1.42 -9.46
N CYS A 24 2.18 1.79 -8.41
CA CYS A 24 2.65 0.87 -7.38
C CYS A 24 1.51 0.06 -6.73
N ASP A 25 0.37 0.65 -6.41
CA ASP A 25 -0.75 -0.09 -5.80
C ASP A 25 -1.22 -1.25 -6.69
N SER A 26 -1.46 -0.98 -7.98
CA SER A 26 -1.92 -2.01 -8.91
C SER A 26 -0.84 -3.06 -9.19
N ILE A 27 0.44 -2.68 -9.23
CA ILE A 27 1.57 -3.60 -9.35
C ILE A 27 1.65 -4.52 -8.14
N SER A 28 1.48 -3.98 -6.94
CA SER A 28 1.51 -4.73 -5.69
C SER A 28 0.39 -5.77 -5.63
N HIS A 29 -0.85 -5.38 -5.92
CA HIS A 29 -1.97 -6.32 -5.98
C HIS A 29 -1.77 -7.42 -7.02
N GLN A 30 -1.41 -7.06 -8.25
CA GLN A 30 -1.15 -8.02 -9.33
C GLN A 30 -0.04 -9.01 -8.93
N GLN A 31 1.06 -8.53 -8.36
CA GLN A 31 2.15 -9.40 -7.97
C GLN A 31 1.79 -10.30 -6.80
N ALA A 32 0.99 -9.82 -5.85
CA ALA A 32 0.47 -10.67 -4.77
C ALA A 32 -0.33 -11.85 -5.34
N LEU A 33 -1.26 -11.58 -6.27
CA LEU A 33 -2.05 -12.63 -6.94
C LEU A 33 -1.17 -13.60 -7.76
N ILE A 34 -0.21 -13.08 -8.54
CA ILE A 34 0.75 -13.91 -9.31
C ILE A 34 1.53 -14.84 -8.37
N SER A 35 1.91 -14.34 -7.19
CA SER A 35 2.65 -15.10 -6.18
C SER A 35 1.74 -16.01 -5.33
N LYS A 36 0.45 -16.12 -5.65
CA LYS A 36 -0.56 -16.89 -4.88
C LYS A 36 -0.71 -16.44 -3.43
N GLY A 37 -0.43 -15.15 -3.17
CA GLY A 37 -0.63 -14.52 -1.87
C GLY A 37 -2.00 -13.83 -1.77
N LYS A 38 -2.35 -13.43 -0.55
CA LYS A 38 -3.56 -12.67 -0.27
C LYS A 38 -3.29 -11.17 -0.39
N THR A 39 -4.30 -10.42 -0.82
CA THR A 39 -4.20 -8.97 -0.89
C THR A 39 -5.51 -8.28 -0.51
N VAL A 40 -5.38 -7.09 0.10
CA VAL A 40 -6.48 -6.26 0.56
C VAL A 40 -6.41 -4.91 -0.11
N ALA A 41 -7.45 -4.53 -0.84
CA ALA A 41 -7.54 -3.22 -1.46
C ALA A 41 -8.44 -2.29 -0.63
N ILE A 42 -7.90 -1.14 -0.22
CA ILE A 42 -8.64 -0.12 0.56
C ILE A 42 -9.09 0.99 -0.40
N LEU A 43 -10.39 1.20 -0.49
CA LEU A 43 -11.03 2.02 -1.52
C LEU A 43 -11.51 3.37 -0.97
N PRO A 44 -11.45 4.46 -1.78
CA PRO A 44 -12.01 5.76 -1.44
C PRO A 44 -13.50 5.88 -1.82
N SER A 45 -14.09 4.81 -2.31
CA SER A 45 -15.43 4.79 -2.88
C SER A 45 -16.20 3.54 -2.41
N PRO A 46 -17.54 3.52 -2.48
CA PRO A 46 -18.32 2.35 -2.09
C PRO A 46 -18.06 1.16 -3.03
N LEU A 47 -18.33 -0.05 -2.56
CA LEU A 47 -18.06 -1.30 -3.29
C LEU A 47 -18.82 -1.43 -4.61
N ASN A 48 -19.96 -0.77 -4.75
CA ASN A 48 -20.74 -0.74 -6.02
C ASN A 48 -20.18 0.26 -7.05
N ASN A 49 -19.25 1.16 -6.64
CA ASN A 49 -18.59 2.14 -7.50
C ASN A 49 -17.07 2.14 -7.30
N ILE A 50 -16.42 1.05 -7.71
CA ILE A 50 -14.97 0.85 -7.52
C ILE A 50 -14.16 1.84 -8.33
N LEU A 51 -13.26 2.56 -7.66
CA LEU A 51 -12.34 3.52 -8.25
C LEU A 51 -10.87 3.14 -7.99
N PRO A 52 -9.99 3.40 -8.96
CA PRO A 52 -10.24 3.91 -10.30
C PRO A 52 -10.93 2.85 -11.20
N ALA A 53 -11.85 3.27 -12.06
CA ALA A 53 -12.66 2.37 -12.88
C ALA A 53 -11.82 1.39 -13.75
N ARG A 54 -10.63 1.80 -14.20
CA ARG A 54 -9.69 0.93 -14.95
C ARG A 54 -9.20 -0.27 -14.14
N ASN A 55 -9.14 -0.17 -12.81
CA ASN A 55 -8.68 -1.24 -11.93
C ASN A 55 -9.85 -2.10 -11.40
N LYS A 56 -11.08 -1.88 -11.89
CA LYS A 56 -12.26 -2.67 -11.49
C LYS A 56 -12.07 -4.17 -11.75
N GLY A 57 -11.46 -4.53 -12.88
CA GLY A 57 -11.13 -5.93 -13.17
C GLY A 57 -10.15 -6.53 -12.17
N LEU A 58 -9.12 -5.76 -11.75
CA LEU A 58 -8.19 -6.18 -10.71
C LEU A 58 -8.89 -6.35 -9.35
N ALA A 59 -9.82 -5.45 -9.01
CA ALA A 59 -10.61 -5.58 -7.79
C ALA A 59 -11.43 -6.89 -7.76
N PHE A 60 -12.04 -7.27 -8.87
CA PHE A 60 -12.74 -8.56 -8.96
C PHE A 60 -11.81 -9.75 -8.82
N GLN A 61 -10.64 -9.73 -9.48
CA GLN A 61 -9.63 -10.78 -9.33
C GLN A 61 -9.15 -10.91 -7.87
N ILE A 62 -9.01 -9.80 -7.14
CA ILE A 62 -8.67 -9.82 -5.71
C ILE A 62 -9.70 -10.63 -4.93
N VAL A 63 -11.00 -10.41 -5.17
CA VAL A 63 -12.09 -11.13 -4.47
C VAL A 63 -12.16 -12.60 -4.91
N GLU A 64 -12.02 -12.87 -6.20
CA GLU A 64 -12.03 -14.24 -6.75
C GLU A 64 -10.89 -15.12 -6.19
N GLU A 65 -9.76 -14.52 -5.85
CA GLU A 65 -8.61 -15.19 -5.24
C GLU A 65 -8.60 -15.08 -3.69
N ASP A 66 -9.79 -14.95 -3.08
CA ASP A 66 -10.02 -14.82 -1.62
C ASP A 66 -9.28 -13.64 -0.95
N GLY A 67 -9.07 -12.55 -1.65
CA GLY A 67 -8.65 -11.28 -1.09
C GLY A 67 -9.84 -10.45 -0.61
N LEU A 68 -9.59 -9.20 -0.20
CA LEU A 68 -10.62 -8.32 0.34
C LEU A 68 -10.63 -6.95 -0.33
N LEU A 69 -11.84 -6.39 -0.47
CA LEU A 69 -12.05 -4.96 -0.73
C LEU A 69 -12.63 -4.33 0.53
N VAL A 70 -11.99 -3.25 1.00
CA VAL A 70 -12.38 -2.56 2.24
C VAL A 70 -12.65 -1.09 1.92
N THR A 71 -13.74 -0.56 2.47
CA THR A 71 -14.07 0.87 2.38
C THR A 71 -14.84 1.33 3.60
N GLU A 72 -14.70 2.61 3.95
CA GLU A 72 -15.52 3.27 4.96
C GLU A 72 -16.78 3.95 4.35
N TYR A 73 -16.91 3.91 3.02
CA TYR A 73 -17.95 4.65 2.31
C TYR A 73 -19.07 3.74 1.81
N GLY A 74 -20.27 3.94 2.35
CA GLY A 74 -21.48 3.24 1.91
C GLY A 74 -22.22 3.93 0.75
N THR A 75 -21.87 5.20 0.44
CA THR A 75 -22.53 6.02 -0.58
C THR A 75 -21.53 6.67 -1.51
N ASP A 76 -21.99 7.01 -2.73
CA ASP A 76 -21.19 7.75 -3.69
C ASP A 76 -20.81 9.15 -3.17
N PHE A 77 -19.72 9.69 -3.72
CA PHE A 77 -19.29 11.05 -3.47
C PHE A 77 -20.14 12.05 -4.27
N LYS A 78 -20.38 13.23 -3.70
CA LYS A 78 -21.21 14.27 -4.30
C LYS A 78 -20.43 15.26 -5.18
N SER A 79 -19.10 15.27 -5.06
CA SER A 79 -18.23 16.18 -5.81
C SER A 79 -16.81 15.63 -5.96
N PRO A 80 -16.04 16.12 -6.96
CA PRO A 80 -14.61 15.80 -7.10
C PRO A 80 -13.78 16.20 -5.86
N MET A 81 -14.18 17.26 -5.16
CA MET A 81 -13.51 17.70 -3.94
C MET A 81 -13.70 16.68 -2.81
N GLU A 82 -14.92 16.17 -2.63
CA GLU A 82 -15.22 15.12 -1.66
C GLU A 82 -14.43 13.84 -1.98
N LEU A 83 -14.40 13.43 -3.24
CA LEU A 83 -13.60 12.29 -3.66
C LEU A 83 -12.10 12.49 -3.33
N SER A 84 -11.57 13.70 -3.58
CA SER A 84 -10.19 14.02 -3.22
C SER A 84 -9.94 13.94 -1.71
N SER A 85 -10.90 14.35 -0.88
CA SER A 85 -10.84 14.18 0.58
C SER A 85 -10.84 12.71 0.97
N ARG A 86 -11.73 11.91 0.39
CA ARG A 86 -11.83 10.47 0.64
C ARG A 86 -10.53 9.72 0.30
N TYR A 87 -9.82 10.10 -0.76
CA TYR A 87 -8.49 9.55 -1.06
C TYR A 87 -7.50 9.81 0.08
N LYS A 88 -7.47 11.04 0.61
CA LYS A 88 -6.57 11.40 1.72
C LYS A 88 -6.94 10.70 3.02
N GLU A 89 -8.23 10.61 3.33
CA GLU A 89 -8.74 9.93 4.52
C GLU A 89 -8.46 8.42 4.46
N ARG A 90 -8.60 7.81 3.29
CA ARG A 90 -8.33 6.41 3.04
C ARG A 90 -6.85 6.05 3.30
N ASP A 91 -5.90 6.97 3.03
CA ASP A 91 -4.48 6.70 3.19
C ASP A 91 -4.09 6.38 4.64
N ARG A 92 -4.85 6.87 5.64
CA ARG A 92 -4.65 6.45 7.03
C ARG A 92 -4.97 4.97 7.27
N LEU A 93 -5.95 4.44 6.54
CA LEU A 93 -6.31 3.02 6.66
C LEU A 93 -5.21 2.11 6.09
N GLN A 94 -4.50 2.55 5.04
CA GLN A 94 -3.36 1.79 4.55
C GLN A 94 -2.30 1.60 5.63
N ALA A 95 -2.05 2.63 6.43
CA ALA A 95 -1.16 2.53 7.59
C ALA A 95 -1.75 1.64 8.70
N LEU A 96 -3.02 1.84 9.07
CA LEU A 96 -3.66 1.12 10.19
C LEU A 96 -3.85 -0.38 9.91
N PHE A 97 -4.01 -0.77 8.65
CA PHE A 97 -4.24 -2.16 8.26
C PHE A 97 -2.96 -2.95 7.99
N CYS A 98 -1.78 -2.36 8.22
CA CYS A 98 -0.51 -3.04 8.02
C CYS A 98 0.34 -3.11 9.30
N ASP A 99 1.14 -4.15 9.42
CA ASP A 99 2.15 -4.28 10.48
C ASP A 99 3.45 -3.54 10.11
N THR A 100 3.67 -3.29 8.83
CA THR A 100 4.77 -2.48 8.30
C THR A 100 4.32 -1.85 7.00
N ILE A 101 4.57 -0.55 6.82
CA ILE A 101 4.31 0.14 5.56
C ILE A 101 5.59 0.24 4.72
N VAL A 102 5.48 -0.02 3.42
CA VAL A 102 6.59 0.02 2.48
C VAL A 102 6.34 1.06 1.39
N LEU A 103 7.20 2.06 1.30
CA LEU A 103 7.19 3.02 0.19
C LEU A 103 8.01 2.49 -0.98
N ALA A 104 7.35 2.14 -2.09
CA ALA A 104 8.03 1.72 -3.32
C ALA A 104 8.78 2.89 -3.97
N ALA A 105 8.05 3.90 -4.43
CA ALA A 105 8.61 5.13 -4.98
C ALA A 105 7.57 6.25 -4.92
N SER A 106 7.98 7.45 -4.57
CA SER A 106 7.12 8.63 -4.63
C SER A 106 7.91 9.92 -4.78
N TYR A 107 7.32 10.87 -5.49
CA TYR A 107 7.77 12.26 -5.47
C TYR A 107 7.53 12.87 -4.08
N ALA A 108 8.44 13.75 -3.65
CA ALA A 108 8.21 14.63 -2.53
C ALA A 108 7.36 15.84 -2.95
N GLN A 109 6.83 16.57 -1.97
CA GLN A 109 5.97 17.72 -2.22
C GLN A 109 6.60 18.80 -3.11
N ASN A 110 7.91 18.98 -3.03
CA ASN A 110 8.69 19.97 -3.76
C ASN A 110 9.50 19.39 -4.93
N SER A 111 9.26 18.15 -5.36
CA SER A 111 10.02 17.51 -6.42
C SER A 111 9.96 18.27 -7.74
N ALA A 112 8.79 18.83 -8.09
CA ALA A 112 8.64 19.60 -9.31
C ALA A 112 9.58 20.82 -9.35
N GLU A 113 9.71 21.55 -8.25
CA GLU A 113 10.62 22.69 -8.10
C GLU A 113 12.08 22.23 -8.06
N ARG A 114 12.39 21.23 -7.23
CA ARG A 114 13.73 20.66 -7.03
C ARG A 114 14.37 20.20 -8.36
N TRP A 115 13.57 19.59 -9.23
CA TRP A 115 14.00 19.02 -10.49
C TRP A 115 13.62 19.85 -11.73
N LYS A 116 13.05 21.05 -11.53
CA LYS A 116 12.58 21.93 -12.61
C LYS A 116 11.66 21.23 -13.61
N LEU A 117 10.77 20.39 -13.09
CA LEU A 117 9.81 19.65 -13.91
C LEU A 117 8.64 20.57 -14.30
N HIS A 118 8.10 20.38 -15.51
CA HIS A 118 7.00 21.20 -16.00
C HIS A 118 5.66 20.93 -15.29
N GLU A 119 5.52 19.78 -14.66
CA GLU A 119 4.34 19.39 -13.90
C GLU A 119 4.33 20.06 -12.52
N LYS A 120 3.29 20.82 -12.24
CA LYS A 120 3.20 21.64 -11.02
C LYS A 120 2.85 20.86 -9.75
N LYS A 121 2.36 19.61 -9.86
CA LYS A 121 1.90 18.84 -8.69
C LYS A 121 2.19 17.34 -8.89
N LEU A 122 3.27 16.90 -8.30
CA LEU A 122 3.72 15.51 -8.33
C LEU A 122 3.47 14.77 -7.00
N ASP A 123 3.00 15.49 -5.95
CA ASP A 123 2.75 14.93 -4.63
C ASP A 123 1.68 13.82 -4.71
N SER A 124 1.98 12.69 -4.10
CA SER A 124 1.09 11.52 -4.03
C SER A 124 0.59 11.28 -2.60
N GLY A 125 -0.49 10.49 -2.47
CA GLY A 125 -1.01 10.04 -1.18
C GLY A 125 0.00 9.26 -0.33
N ALA A 126 1.05 8.71 -0.94
CA ALA A 126 2.07 7.94 -0.24
C ALA A 126 2.73 8.72 0.92
N ARG A 127 2.94 10.03 0.78
CA ARG A 127 3.47 10.88 1.85
C ARG A 127 2.52 10.92 3.06
N LEU A 128 1.21 10.96 2.82
CA LEU A 128 0.22 10.94 3.90
C LEU A 128 0.21 9.58 4.60
N ALA A 129 0.22 8.49 3.86
CA ALA A 129 0.26 7.15 4.43
C ALA A 129 1.52 6.92 5.29
N MET A 130 2.70 7.38 4.81
CA MET A 130 3.95 7.32 5.58
C MET A 130 3.91 8.20 6.83
N GLY A 131 3.24 9.37 6.77
CA GLY A 131 3.00 10.25 7.91
C GLY A 131 2.11 9.58 8.96
N TYR A 132 0.99 9.00 8.57
CA TYR A 132 0.11 8.25 9.48
C TYR A 132 0.84 7.06 10.13
N ALA A 133 1.66 6.33 9.36
CA ALA A 133 2.46 5.25 9.93
C ALA A 133 3.41 5.74 11.03
N LYS A 134 4.02 6.92 10.85
CA LYS A 134 4.83 7.57 11.90
C LYS A 134 4.00 7.88 13.14
N ASP A 135 2.84 8.52 12.95
CA ASP A 135 1.97 8.95 14.05
C ASP A 135 1.40 7.75 14.85
N TYR A 136 1.20 6.62 14.17
CA TYR A 136 0.70 5.38 14.78
C TYR A 136 1.81 4.42 15.23
N ASN A 137 3.09 4.82 15.15
CA ASN A 137 4.24 3.99 15.48
C ASN A 137 4.30 2.65 14.70
N ILE A 138 3.87 2.67 13.45
CA ILE A 138 3.94 1.52 12.54
C ILE A 138 5.32 1.53 11.87
N PRO A 139 6.05 0.39 11.88
CA PRO A 139 7.33 0.24 11.21
C PRO A 139 7.27 0.68 9.75
N ARG A 140 8.30 1.38 9.29
CA ARG A 140 8.37 1.95 7.95
C ARG A 140 9.58 1.43 7.19
N ALA A 141 9.37 1.09 5.94
CA ALA A 141 10.42 0.72 5.03
C ALA A 141 10.33 1.51 3.72
N VAL A 142 11.43 1.67 3.04
CA VAL A 142 11.50 2.30 1.72
C VAL A 142 12.29 1.43 0.76
N MET A 143 11.84 1.34 -0.48
CA MET A 143 12.65 0.81 -1.57
C MET A 143 13.60 1.91 -2.03
N TYR A 144 14.91 1.70 -1.91
CA TYR A 144 15.88 2.67 -2.36
C TYR A 144 17.24 2.03 -2.60
N ASP A 145 17.92 2.47 -3.65
CA ASP A 145 19.26 2.05 -3.99
C ASP A 145 20.04 3.27 -4.50
N ASP A 146 21.08 3.68 -3.76
CA ASP A 146 21.87 4.87 -4.06
C ASP A 146 22.45 4.85 -5.49
N HIS A 147 22.84 3.67 -5.99
CA HIS A 147 23.48 3.55 -7.31
C HIS A 147 22.53 3.82 -8.48
N ILE A 148 21.25 3.61 -8.31
CA ILE A 148 20.25 3.72 -9.40
C ILE A 148 19.19 4.77 -9.15
N ASP A 149 18.90 5.13 -7.91
CA ASP A 149 17.77 6.02 -7.58
C ASP A 149 18.18 7.45 -7.22
N GLU A 150 19.49 7.72 -7.01
CA GLU A 150 19.98 9.02 -6.56
C GLU A 150 19.54 10.17 -7.47
N SER A 151 19.60 9.97 -8.78
CA SER A 151 19.22 10.97 -9.78
C SER A 151 17.78 10.87 -10.29
N ASN A 152 16.95 10.00 -9.69
CA ASN A 152 15.57 9.81 -10.13
C ASN A 152 14.59 10.58 -9.23
N PRO A 153 13.86 11.57 -9.75
CA PRO A 153 12.93 12.39 -8.98
C PRO A 153 11.76 11.59 -8.38
N MET A 154 11.42 10.43 -8.94
CA MET A 154 10.40 9.54 -8.37
C MET A 154 10.77 8.96 -7.01
N PHE A 155 12.01 9.07 -6.57
CA PHE A 155 12.49 8.60 -5.27
C PHE A 155 12.79 9.74 -4.28
N ASP A 156 12.34 10.96 -4.56
CA ASP A 156 12.59 12.10 -3.68
C ASP A 156 12.04 11.88 -2.27
N LEU A 157 10.80 11.40 -2.14
CA LEU A 157 10.21 11.12 -0.83
C LEU A 157 10.99 10.02 -0.10
N ASN A 158 11.45 8.98 -0.81
CA ASN A 158 12.26 7.91 -0.24
C ASN A 158 13.57 8.48 0.34
N ARG A 159 14.27 9.34 -0.43
CA ARG A 159 15.50 10.02 0.04
C ARG A 159 15.26 10.94 1.22
N ASP A 160 14.17 11.73 1.18
CA ASP A 160 13.84 12.64 2.26
C ASP A 160 13.57 11.87 3.56
N LEU A 161 12.80 10.79 3.50
CA LEU A 161 12.53 9.94 4.66
C LEU A 161 13.79 9.28 5.23
N ILE A 162 14.70 8.81 4.38
CA ILE A 162 15.98 8.22 4.81
C ILE A 162 16.83 9.28 5.54
N LYS A 163 16.86 10.52 5.05
CA LYS A 163 17.66 11.61 5.64
C LYS A 163 17.06 12.11 6.95
N GLU A 164 15.75 12.17 7.06
CA GLU A 164 15.06 12.78 8.21
C GLU A 164 14.87 11.81 9.38
N GLN A 165 14.96 10.50 9.14
CA GLN A 165 14.49 9.51 10.12
C GLN A 165 15.45 8.33 10.24
N GLN A 166 15.88 8.05 11.47
CA GLN A 166 16.82 6.96 11.79
C GLN A 166 16.15 5.57 11.80
N ASP A 167 14.83 5.49 11.82
CA ASP A 167 14.03 4.27 11.99
C ASP A 167 13.44 3.72 10.68
N ILE A 168 13.98 4.13 9.54
CA ILE A 168 13.55 3.67 8.22
C ILE A 168 14.38 2.44 7.78
N THR A 169 13.68 1.35 7.50
CA THR A 169 14.31 0.16 6.90
C THR A 169 14.48 0.37 5.40
N ILE A 170 15.71 0.24 4.90
CA ILE A 170 16.01 0.39 3.46
C ILE A 170 16.02 -1.00 2.80
N ILE A 171 15.20 -1.16 1.77
CA ILE A 171 15.11 -2.38 0.96
C ILE A 171 15.75 -2.10 -0.41
N THR A 172 16.87 -2.76 -0.67
CA THR A 172 17.56 -2.76 -1.97
C THR A 172 17.25 -4.04 -2.75
N GLN A 173 17.71 -4.13 -3.98
CA GLN A 173 17.61 -5.36 -4.76
C GLN A 173 18.46 -6.49 -4.15
N ASP A 174 19.60 -6.15 -3.58
CA ASP A 174 20.56 -7.12 -3.05
C ASP A 174 20.18 -7.64 -1.66
N ASN A 175 19.56 -6.78 -0.83
CA ASN A 175 19.21 -7.16 0.55
C ASN A 175 17.74 -7.63 0.72
N VAL A 176 16.92 -7.60 -0.33
CA VAL A 176 15.47 -7.81 -0.22
C VAL A 176 15.08 -9.09 0.52
N CYS A 177 15.74 -10.21 0.23
CA CYS A 177 15.40 -11.48 0.86
C CYS A 177 15.65 -11.46 2.37
N GLU A 178 16.81 -10.95 2.79
CA GLU A 178 17.21 -10.88 4.19
C GLU A 178 16.39 -9.83 4.95
N THR A 179 16.21 -8.66 4.35
CA THR A 179 15.49 -7.53 4.97
C THR A 179 14.02 -7.86 5.15
N VAL A 180 13.35 -8.39 4.12
CA VAL A 180 11.93 -8.78 4.22
C VAL A 180 11.71 -9.89 5.25
N ALA A 181 12.62 -10.84 5.37
CA ALA A 181 12.53 -11.88 6.40
C ALA A 181 12.64 -11.35 7.84
N LYS A 182 13.28 -10.18 8.03
CA LYS A 182 13.45 -9.53 9.34
C LYS A 182 12.36 -8.51 9.67
N ILE A 183 11.59 -8.05 8.67
CA ILE A 183 10.51 -7.09 8.90
C ILE A 183 9.43 -7.76 9.77
N PRO A 184 9.06 -7.15 10.91
CA PRO A 184 8.05 -7.72 11.79
C PRO A 184 6.68 -7.66 11.13
N TYR A 185 5.97 -8.77 11.10
CA TYR A 185 4.55 -8.85 10.78
C TYR A 185 3.89 -9.92 11.63
N LYS A 186 2.63 -9.71 11.97
CA LYS A 186 1.87 -10.68 12.77
C LYS A 186 1.54 -11.86 11.89
N GLN A 187 1.98 -13.06 12.32
CA GLN A 187 1.51 -14.29 11.70
C GLN A 187 -0.02 -14.35 11.86
N PRO A 188 -0.77 -14.74 10.82
CA PRO A 188 -2.20 -14.92 10.94
C PRO A 188 -2.47 -15.94 12.05
N THR A 189 -3.15 -15.50 13.10
CA THR A 189 -3.65 -16.44 14.11
C THR A 189 -4.65 -17.33 13.39
N VAL A 190 -4.33 -18.61 13.23
CA VAL A 190 -5.30 -19.58 12.75
C VAL A 190 -6.40 -19.65 13.80
N ILE A 191 -7.43 -18.85 13.63
CA ILE A 191 -8.66 -19.00 14.38
C ILE A 191 -9.20 -20.34 13.88
N SER A 192 -9.10 -21.37 14.71
CA SER A 192 -9.84 -22.61 14.50
C SER A 192 -11.29 -22.20 14.32
N THR A 193 -11.76 -22.17 13.08
CA THR A 193 -13.17 -22.03 12.79
C THR A 193 -13.86 -23.27 13.32
N LYS A 194 -14.32 -23.24 14.58
CA LYS A 194 -15.53 -23.98 14.93
C LYS A 194 -16.55 -23.49 13.92
N THR A 195 -17.00 -24.37 13.07
CA THR A 195 -18.09 -24.10 12.13
C THR A 195 -19.27 -23.63 12.97
N LEU A 196 -19.49 -22.33 13.06
CA LEU A 196 -20.73 -21.78 13.62
C LEU A 196 -21.80 -22.19 12.61
N HIS A 197 -22.61 -23.17 12.98
CA HIS A 197 -23.80 -23.48 12.22
C HIS A 197 -24.71 -22.25 12.26
N GLN A 198 -25.29 -21.90 11.10
CA GLN A 198 -26.18 -20.74 10.96
C GLN A 198 -27.34 -20.76 11.98
N ALA A 199 -27.70 -21.95 12.48
CA ALA A 199 -28.66 -22.16 13.56
C ALA A 199 -28.24 -21.52 14.92
N ASP A 200 -26.94 -21.34 15.17
CA ASP A 200 -26.43 -20.76 16.44
C ASP A 200 -26.50 -19.21 16.46
N LEU A 201 -26.89 -18.60 15.35
CA LEU A 201 -27.00 -17.14 15.20
C LEU A 201 -28.44 -16.64 15.46
N PHE A 202 -29.43 -17.52 15.52
CA PHE A 202 -30.87 -17.20 15.64
C PHE A 202 -31.58 -17.98 16.74
N GLY A 203 -30.83 -18.52 17.69
CA GLY A 203 -31.35 -19.17 18.90
C GLY A 203 -31.84 -18.22 19.97
#